data_0cac4dfd50e0200f19eb3891c585e3be
#
_entry.id   0cac4dfd50e0200f19eb3891c585e3be
#
_cell.length_a   1.000
_cell.length_b   1.000
_cell.length_c   1.000
_cell.angle_alpha   90.00
_cell.angle_beta   90.00
_cell.angle_gamma   90.00
#
_symmetry.space_group_name_H-M   'P 1'
#
loop_
_entity.id
_entity.type
_entity.pdbx_description
1 polymer ?
#
loop_
_entity_poly.entity_id
_entity_poly.type
_entity_poly.pdbx_seq_one_letter_code
_entity_poly.pdbx_strand_id
1 'polypeptide(L)'
;MDLADVCMEKGRPLTETECEILLENYQSKTLKEAFADKEALSGKKAQSGKEACPVRKVSPGKVVLVGAGCLSYEYITLRGMQEIRKAQVLIYDALIDTRLLDFTIENCEKICVGKRSGRHSMKQEEINMLLIEKAKEGAHVVRLKGGDPFVFGRGNEEVDALTEEGIETEVIPGISSCIAVPELAGIPVTERKVSRSFHVMTGHFAGDEESLKDEIHKMAAMDGTCVFLMGYTRLTEIVRELQNGGAAAETPVAVIHGTSDGSSRAAYGTLLTIEKEVQEKQIPMPAVIVVGDTVRLPE
;
A
#
# COMPACT_ATOMS: atom_id res chain seq x y z
N MET A 1 -4.87 -24.84 -13.42
CA MET A 1 -6.34 -24.79 -13.31
C MET A 1 -6.61 -23.81 -12.17
N ASP A 2 -7.31 -22.73 -12.46
CA ASP A 2 -7.63 -21.67 -11.52
C ASP A 2 -8.77 -22.15 -10.58
N LEU A 3 -8.82 -21.62 -9.33
CA LEU A 3 -9.91 -21.88 -8.38
C LEU A 3 -11.29 -21.58 -9.00
N ALA A 4 -11.37 -20.56 -9.86
CA ALA A 4 -12.56 -20.21 -10.61
C ALA A 4 -12.97 -21.30 -11.60
N ASP A 5 -12.01 -21.93 -12.29
CA ASP A 5 -12.27 -23.02 -13.23
C ASP A 5 -12.84 -24.24 -12.51
N VAL A 6 -12.33 -24.58 -11.31
CA VAL A 6 -12.81 -25.71 -10.51
C VAL A 6 -14.24 -25.48 -10.00
N CYS A 7 -14.56 -24.23 -9.59
CA CYS A 7 -15.92 -23.87 -9.19
C CYS A 7 -16.91 -23.95 -10.37
N MET A 8 -16.50 -23.54 -11.57
CA MET A 8 -17.30 -23.62 -12.78
C MET A 8 -17.56 -25.08 -13.21
N GLU A 9 -16.55 -25.96 -13.15
CA GLU A 9 -16.70 -27.38 -13.49
C GLU A 9 -17.63 -28.11 -12.52
N LYS A 10 -17.62 -27.76 -11.22
CA LYS A 10 -18.47 -28.41 -10.21
C LYS A 10 -19.90 -27.85 -10.14
N GLY A 11 -20.14 -26.68 -10.72
CA GLY A 11 -21.46 -26.03 -10.72
C GLY A 11 -21.99 -25.67 -9.31
N ARG A 12 -21.10 -25.62 -8.29
CA ARG A 12 -21.40 -25.25 -6.91
C ARG A 12 -20.19 -24.65 -6.21
N PRO A 13 -20.36 -23.90 -5.12
CA PRO A 13 -19.25 -23.45 -4.28
C PRO A 13 -18.44 -24.63 -3.73
N LEU A 14 -17.13 -24.45 -3.58
CA LEU A 14 -16.24 -25.42 -2.94
C LEU A 14 -16.51 -25.47 -1.44
N THR A 15 -16.42 -26.69 -0.87
CA THR A 15 -16.43 -26.86 0.58
C THR A 15 -15.08 -26.43 1.18
N GLU A 16 -15.05 -26.16 2.49
CA GLU A 16 -13.83 -25.76 3.20
C GLU A 16 -12.71 -26.80 3.02
N THR A 17 -13.03 -28.09 3.12
CA THR A 17 -12.09 -29.20 2.90
C THR A 17 -11.58 -29.26 1.43
N GLU A 18 -12.42 -28.95 0.45
CA GLU A 18 -12.00 -28.88 -0.95
C GLU A 18 -11.07 -27.71 -1.20
N CYS A 19 -11.28 -26.56 -0.54
CA CYS A 19 -10.39 -25.42 -0.59
C CYS A 19 -9.02 -25.75 0.05
N GLU A 20 -9.00 -26.41 1.19
CA GLU A 20 -7.76 -26.84 1.87
C GLU A 20 -6.94 -27.79 0.98
N ILE A 21 -7.56 -28.81 0.39
CA ILE A 21 -6.89 -29.76 -0.51
C ILE A 21 -6.32 -29.04 -1.75
N LEU A 22 -7.05 -28.07 -2.30
CA LEU A 22 -6.57 -27.29 -3.45
C LEU A 22 -5.40 -26.38 -3.07
N LEU A 23 -5.41 -25.77 -1.89
CA LEU A 23 -4.32 -24.96 -1.37
C LEU A 23 -3.07 -25.80 -1.09
N GLU A 24 -3.21 -26.99 -0.51
CA GLU A 24 -2.10 -27.92 -0.29
C GLU A 24 -1.50 -28.42 -1.61
N ASN A 25 -2.32 -28.75 -2.59
CA ASN A 25 -1.88 -29.17 -3.93
C ASN A 25 -1.19 -28.00 -4.67
N TYR A 26 -1.69 -26.77 -4.55
CA TYR A 26 -1.07 -25.58 -5.13
C TYR A 26 0.29 -25.31 -4.50
N GLN A 27 0.38 -25.36 -3.17
CA GLN A 27 1.64 -25.21 -2.44
C GLN A 27 2.66 -26.30 -2.80
N SER A 28 2.22 -27.56 -2.90
CA SER A 28 3.10 -28.69 -3.26
C SER A 28 3.60 -28.60 -4.72
N LYS A 29 2.80 -28.09 -5.65
CA LYS A 29 3.18 -27.87 -7.04
C LYS A 29 4.18 -26.73 -7.16
N THR A 30 3.92 -25.60 -6.47
CA THR A 30 4.84 -24.44 -6.45
C THR A 30 6.18 -24.79 -5.81
N LEU A 31 6.18 -25.60 -4.76
CA LEU A 31 7.41 -26.12 -4.15
C LEU A 31 8.17 -27.07 -5.11
N LYS A 32 7.49 -27.97 -5.81
CA LYS A 32 8.14 -28.87 -6.78
C LYS A 32 8.75 -28.12 -7.96
N GLU A 33 8.08 -27.10 -8.48
CA GLU A 33 8.60 -26.21 -9.53
C GLU A 33 9.83 -25.42 -9.05
N ALA A 34 9.80 -24.88 -7.82
CA ALA A 34 10.93 -24.20 -7.22
C ALA A 34 12.13 -25.11 -6.93
N PHE A 35 11.91 -26.41 -6.67
CA PHE A 35 12.99 -27.39 -6.51
C PHE A 35 13.56 -27.91 -7.84
N ALA A 36 12.74 -28.01 -8.89
CA ALA A 36 13.20 -28.40 -10.22
C ALA A 36 14.17 -27.38 -10.81
N ASP A 37 13.96 -26.08 -10.58
CA ASP A 37 14.89 -25.04 -11.01
C ASP A 37 16.24 -25.07 -10.26
N LYS A 38 16.28 -25.55 -9.01
CA LYS A 38 17.54 -25.73 -8.26
C LYS A 38 18.43 -26.87 -8.78
N GLU A 39 17.86 -27.95 -9.26
CA GLU A 39 18.63 -29.08 -9.84
C GLU A 39 19.24 -28.74 -11.20
N ALA A 40 18.57 -27.88 -11.99
CA ALA A 40 19.11 -27.40 -13.27
C ALA A 40 20.35 -26.51 -13.15
N LEU A 41 20.54 -25.87 -11.99
CA LEU A 41 21.66 -24.96 -11.71
C LEU A 41 22.91 -25.68 -11.14
N SER A 42 22.78 -26.91 -10.61
CA SER A 42 23.87 -27.63 -9.95
C SER A 42 24.77 -28.49 -10.88
N GLY A 43 24.45 -28.57 -12.17
CA GLY A 43 25.05 -29.53 -13.12
C GLY A 43 26.24 -29.05 -13.96
N LYS A 44 26.81 -27.87 -13.76
CA LYS A 44 27.95 -27.38 -14.55
C LYS A 44 29.27 -27.42 -13.77
N LYS A 45 30.06 -28.50 -13.98
CA LYS A 45 31.45 -28.58 -13.52
C LYS A 45 32.31 -27.49 -14.18
N ALA A 46 33.09 -26.81 -13.35
CA ALA A 46 34.07 -25.83 -13.76
C ALA A 46 35.20 -26.50 -14.58
N GLN A 47 35.43 -26.04 -15.81
CA GLN A 47 36.68 -26.26 -16.53
C GLN A 47 37.59 -25.04 -16.33
N SER A 48 38.76 -25.28 -15.83
CA SER A 48 39.82 -24.29 -15.62
C SER A 48 40.48 -23.91 -16.96
N GLY A 49 40.27 -22.70 -17.42
CA GLY A 49 41.00 -22.06 -18.49
C GLY A 49 41.15 -20.57 -18.16
N LYS A 50 42.41 -20.13 -17.97
CA LYS A 50 42.75 -18.72 -17.77
C LYS A 50 42.66 -18.00 -19.11
N GLU A 51 41.52 -17.44 -19.43
CA GLU A 51 41.35 -16.35 -20.38
C GLU A 51 40.75 -15.15 -19.68
N ALA A 52 41.25 -13.93 -19.98
CA ALA A 52 40.76 -12.68 -19.42
C ALA A 52 39.27 -12.59 -19.67
N CYS A 53 38.49 -12.60 -18.59
CA CYS A 53 37.04 -12.55 -18.64
C CYS A 53 36.61 -11.22 -19.30
N PRO A 54 35.91 -11.23 -20.44
CA PRO A 54 35.26 -10.01 -20.93
C PRO A 54 34.30 -9.56 -19.84
N VAL A 55 34.28 -8.26 -19.53
CA VAL A 55 33.32 -7.64 -18.62
C VAL A 55 31.94 -8.10 -19.09
N ARG A 56 31.33 -9.06 -18.37
CA ARG A 56 29.97 -9.50 -18.64
C ARG A 56 29.10 -8.28 -18.44
N LYS A 57 28.50 -7.77 -19.50
CA LYS A 57 27.36 -6.86 -19.37
C LYS A 57 26.31 -7.62 -18.56
N VAL A 58 26.18 -7.28 -17.29
CA VAL A 58 25.10 -7.79 -16.44
C VAL A 58 23.81 -7.21 -17.06
N SER A 59 22.89 -8.07 -17.46
CA SER A 59 21.58 -7.60 -17.89
C SER A 59 20.93 -6.89 -16.70
N PRO A 60 20.28 -5.72 -16.92
CA PRO A 60 19.56 -5.06 -15.85
C PRO A 60 18.60 -6.04 -15.16
N GLY A 61 18.50 -5.93 -13.84
CA GLY A 61 17.52 -6.66 -13.08
C GLY A 61 16.12 -6.06 -13.30
N LYS A 62 15.16 -6.58 -12.54
CA LYS A 62 13.76 -6.12 -12.56
C LYS A 62 13.43 -5.39 -11.27
N VAL A 63 12.61 -4.34 -11.36
CA VAL A 63 12.02 -3.66 -10.20
C VAL A 63 10.53 -3.95 -10.13
N VAL A 64 10.05 -4.42 -8.97
CA VAL A 64 8.62 -4.65 -8.72
C VAL A 64 8.16 -3.72 -7.59
N LEU A 65 7.29 -2.77 -7.92
CA LEU A 65 6.61 -1.94 -6.92
C LEU A 65 5.47 -2.77 -6.33
N VAL A 66 5.49 -2.96 -5.02
CA VAL A 66 4.48 -3.78 -4.31
C VAL A 66 3.77 -2.93 -3.28
N GLY A 67 2.44 -2.88 -3.38
CA GLY A 67 1.59 -2.35 -2.32
C GLY A 67 1.58 -3.32 -1.13
N ALA A 68 2.10 -2.87 0.00
CA ALA A 68 2.13 -3.65 1.24
C ALA A 68 0.75 -3.83 1.88
N GLY A 69 -0.26 -3.14 1.37
CA GLY A 69 -1.47 -2.91 2.13
C GLY A 69 -1.21 -1.93 3.27
N CYS A 70 -2.17 -1.78 4.16
CA CYS A 70 -2.02 -0.92 5.32
C CYS A 70 -2.24 -1.69 6.62
N LEU A 71 -1.64 -1.22 7.71
CA LEU A 71 -1.76 -1.72 9.07
C LEU A 71 -1.12 -3.10 9.27
N SER A 72 -1.78 -4.21 8.86
CA SER A 72 -1.30 -5.59 9.07
C SER A 72 -0.68 -6.18 7.80
N TYR A 73 0.35 -7.01 7.99
CA TYR A 73 0.95 -7.80 6.90
C TYR A 73 -0.06 -8.73 6.22
N GLU A 74 -1.17 -9.06 6.86
CA GLU A 74 -2.23 -9.91 6.33
C GLU A 74 -3.01 -9.25 5.17
N TYR A 75 -2.91 -7.92 5.04
CA TYR A 75 -3.57 -7.17 3.96
C TYR A 75 -2.70 -7.00 2.70
N ILE A 76 -1.57 -7.69 2.64
CA ILE A 76 -0.81 -7.79 1.40
C ILE A 76 -1.49 -8.75 0.43
N THR A 77 -1.37 -8.47 -0.87
CA THR A 77 -1.86 -9.42 -1.88
C THR A 77 -0.97 -10.66 -1.96
N LEU A 78 -1.55 -11.81 -2.36
CA LEU A 78 -0.77 -13.03 -2.61
C LEU A 78 0.36 -12.80 -3.62
N ARG A 79 0.11 -12.00 -4.65
CA ARG A 79 1.13 -11.64 -5.65
C ARG A 79 2.26 -10.82 -5.03
N GLY A 80 1.93 -9.83 -4.19
CA GLY A 80 2.92 -9.03 -3.47
C GLY A 80 3.80 -9.89 -2.56
N MET A 81 3.20 -10.83 -1.82
CA MET A 81 3.93 -11.77 -0.97
C MET A 81 4.89 -12.66 -1.77
N GLN A 82 4.49 -13.11 -2.97
CA GLN A 82 5.34 -13.91 -3.85
C GLN A 82 6.59 -13.14 -4.30
N GLU A 83 6.46 -11.84 -4.57
CA GLU A 83 7.60 -11.01 -4.97
C GLU A 83 8.54 -10.71 -3.79
N ILE A 84 7.98 -10.47 -2.58
CA ILE A 84 8.81 -10.31 -1.36
C ILE A 84 9.70 -11.55 -1.15
N ARG A 85 9.16 -12.75 -1.35
CA ARG A 85 9.91 -14.02 -1.19
C ARG A 85 11.01 -14.24 -2.22
N LYS A 86 11.03 -13.49 -3.32
CA LYS A 86 12.05 -13.57 -4.37
C LYS A 86 13.03 -12.40 -4.31
N ALA A 87 12.75 -11.38 -3.49
CA ALA A 87 13.51 -10.15 -3.44
C ALA A 87 14.98 -10.42 -3.06
N GLN A 88 15.91 -9.99 -3.90
CA GLN A 88 17.33 -9.90 -3.58
C GLN A 88 17.65 -8.59 -2.86
N VAL A 89 16.91 -7.53 -3.23
CA VAL A 89 16.95 -6.23 -2.56
C VAL A 89 15.50 -5.81 -2.27
N LEU A 90 15.21 -5.51 -1.02
CA LEU A 90 13.91 -4.99 -0.56
C LEU A 90 14.07 -3.55 -0.07
N ILE A 91 13.52 -2.59 -0.81
CA ILE A 91 13.52 -1.17 -0.47
C ILE A 91 12.12 -0.81 0.03
N TYR A 92 11.99 -0.33 1.27
CA TYR A 92 10.69 -0.23 1.92
C TYR A 92 10.45 1.08 2.69
N ASP A 93 9.17 1.47 2.77
CA ASP A 93 8.70 2.63 3.53
C ASP A 93 8.61 2.35 5.04
N ALA A 94 8.62 3.40 5.86
CA ALA A 94 8.57 3.26 7.32
C ALA A 94 7.19 2.80 7.86
N LEU A 95 6.11 3.02 7.12
CA LEU A 95 4.74 2.72 7.56
C LEU A 95 4.25 1.32 7.14
N ILE A 96 5.11 0.45 6.65
CA ILE A 96 4.76 -0.94 6.40
C ILE A 96 4.80 -1.75 7.71
N ASP A 97 4.08 -2.85 7.75
CA ASP A 97 4.25 -3.84 8.80
C ASP A 97 5.60 -4.55 8.63
N THR A 98 6.49 -4.38 9.61
CA THR A 98 7.85 -4.91 9.53
C THR A 98 7.92 -6.43 9.55
N ARG A 99 6.85 -7.13 9.94
CA ARG A 99 6.76 -8.60 9.83
C ARG A 99 6.84 -9.08 8.38
N LEU A 100 6.52 -8.23 7.40
CA LEU A 100 6.73 -8.52 5.97
C LEU A 100 8.21 -8.76 5.62
N LEU A 101 9.13 -8.18 6.38
CA LEU A 101 10.58 -8.35 6.15
C LEU A 101 11.08 -9.77 6.46
N ASP A 102 10.34 -10.51 7.26
CA ASP A 102 10.69 -11.88 7.66
C ASP A 102 10.39 -12.91 6.55
N PHE A 103 9.62 -12.52 5.53
CA PHE A 103 9.29 -13.39 4.39
C PHE A 103 10.30 -13.35 3.26
N THR A 104 11.33 -12.52 3.34
CA THR A 104 12.40 -12.45 2.33
C THR A 104 13.35 -13.64 2.42
N ILE A 105 14.14 -13.89 1.35
CA ILE A 105 15.24 -14.83 1.40
C ILE A 105 16.32 -14.37 2.38
N GLU A 106 17.11 -15.33 2.92
CA GLU A 106 18.11 -15.09 3.97
C GLU A 106 19.12 -13.98 3.64
N ASN A 107 19.58 -13.91 2.39
CA ASN A 107 20.57 -12.93 1.94
C ASN A 107 19.95 -11.68 1.27
N CYS A 108 18.66 -11.38 1.50
CA CYS A 108 18.02 -10.20 0.97
C CYS A 108 18.57 -8.93 1.65
N GLU A 109 19.07 -8.00 0.84
CA GLU A 109 19.44 -6.67 1.32
C GLU A 109 18.16 -5.87 1.61
N LYS A 110 18.01 -5.34 2.84
CA LYS A 110 16.81 -4.63 3.30
C LYS A 110 17.13 -3.17 3.57
N ILE A 111 16.55 -2.24 2.79
CA ILE A 111 16.84 -0.81 2.86
C ILE A 111 15.57 -0.03 3.20
N CYS A 112 15.55 0.63 4.37
CA CYS A 112 14.46 1.51 4.76
C CYS A 112 14.70 2.93 4.22
N VAL A 113 13.77 3.45 3.42
CA VAL A 113 13.83 4.80 2.84
C VAL A 113 12.90 5.79 3.53
N GLY A 114 12.00 5.31 4.40
CA GLY A 114 11.08 6.15 5.17
C GLY A 114 11.72 6.85 6.37
N LYS A 115 10.99 7.82 6.95
CA LYS A 115 11.43 8.52 8.18
C LYS A 115 11.53 7.52 9.34
N ARG A 116 12.70 7.44 9.97
CA ARG A 116 12.89 6.82 11.28
C ARG A 116 13.36 7.87 12.27
N SER A 117 13.07 7.67 13.56
CA SER A 117 13.55 8.57 14.62
C SER A 117 15.06 8.79 14.48
N GLY A 118 15.47 10.07 14.32
CA GLY A 118 16.87 10.46 14.19
C GLY A 118 17.49 10.39 12.78
N ARG A 119 16.73 10.00 11.73
CA ARG A 119 17.21 10.06 10.32
C ARG A 119 16.21 10.81 9.45
N HIS A 120 16.72 11.67 8.55
CA HIS A 120 15.89 12.29 7.51
C HIS A 120 15.37 11.19 6.56
N SER A 121 14.12 11.36 6.08
CA SER A 121 13.64 10.53 4.97
C SER A 121 14.48 10.84 3.73
N MET A 122 14.78 9.83 2.94
CA MET A 122 15.37 10.03 1.62
C MET A 122 14.42 10.88 0.76
N LYS A 123 14.99 11.76 -0.06
CA LYS A 123 14.22 12.47 -1.08
C LYS A 123 13.79 11.51 -2.19
N GLN A 124 12.72 11.85 -2.91
CA GLN A 124 12.22 10.96 -3.98
C GLN A 124 13.27 10.69 -5.04
N GLU A 125 14.05 11.70 -5.41
CA GLU A 125 15.13 11.57 -6.38
C GLU A 125 16.21 10.58 -5.91
N GLU A 126 16.51 10.57 -4.62
CA GLU A 126 17.48 9.63 -4.02
C GLU A 126 16.92 8.20 -4.02
N ILE A 127 15.61 8.04 -3.78
CA ILE A 127 14.93 6.73 -3.86
C ILE A 127 14.96 6.22 -5.30
N ASN A 128 14.64 7.07 -6.28
CA ASN A 128 14.66 6.71 -7.69
C ASN A 128 16.07 6.27 -8.12
N MET A 129 17.12 7.03 -7.74
CA MET A 129 18.50 6.65 -8.01
C MET A 129 18.88 5.32 -7.37
N LEU A 130 18.48 5.06 -6.13
CA LEU A 130 18.75 3.80 -5.44
C LEU A 130 18.09 2.61 -6.14
N LEU A 131 16.84 2.74 -6.59
CA LEU A 131 16.14 1.71 -7.36
C LEU A 131 16.87 1.40 -8.67
N ILE A 132 17.28 2.45 -9.41
CA ILE A 132 18.02 2.34 -10.67
C ILE A 132 19.38 1.66 -10.45
N GLU A 133 20.14 2.08 -9.42
CA GLU A 133 21.44 1.50 -9.07
C GLU A 133 21.32 0.00 -8.81
N LYS A 134 20.42 -0.41 -7.92
CA LYS A 134 20.22 -1.81 -7.57
C LYS A 134 19.76 -2.67 -8.75
N ALA A 135 18.89 -2.14 -9.60
CA ALA A 135 18.49 -2.84 -10.81
C ALA A 135 19.64 -2.97 -11.82
N LYS A 136 20.49 -1.95 -12.00
CA LYS A 136 21.67 -2.00 -12.87
C LYS A 136 22.74 -2.99 -12.39
N GLU A 137 22.78 -3.29 -11.09
CA GLU A 137 23.57 -4.38 -10.51
C GLU A 137 23.05 -5.77 -10.89
N GLY A 138 21.89 -5.86 -11.55
CA GLY A 138 21.25 -7.12 -11.97
C GLY A 138 20.35 -7.74 -10.91
N ALA A 139 20.04 -7.02 -9.83
CA ALA A 139 19.23 -7.54 -8.74
C ALA A 139 17.73 -7.57 -9.09
N HIS A 140 17.00 -8.56 -8.55
CA HIS A 140 15.54 -8.51 -8.44
C HIS A 140 15.17 -7.64 -7.24
N VAL A 141 14.74 -6.40 -7.54
CA VAL A 141 14.43 -5.38 -6.55
C VAL A 141 12.94 -5.35 -6.28
N VAL A 142 12.54 -5.41 -5.01
CA VAL A 142 11.16 -5.14 -4.59
C VAL A 142 11.12 -3.81 -3.87
N ARG A 143 10.31 -2.88 -4.39
CA ARG A 143 9.96 -1.61 -3.75
C ARG A 143 8.65 -1.78 -3.01
N LEU A 144 8.71 -1.97 -1.68
CA LEU A 144 7.55 -2.20 -0.83
C LEU A 144 7.02 -0.87 -0.28
N LYS A 145 5.82 -0.49 -0.68
CA LYS A 145 5.17 0.79 -0.38
C LYS A 145 3.96 0.58 0.53
N GLY A 146 3.78 1.45 1.51
CA GLY A 146 2.59 1.40 2.37
C GLY A 146 1.31 1.67 1.57
N GLY A 147 0.24 0.90 1.82
CA GLY A 147 -1.01 0.99 1.09
C GLY A 147 -0.90 0.49 -0.35
N ASP A 148 -1.28 1.34 -1.28
CA ASP A 148 -1.19 1.13 -2.74
C ASP A 148 -0.11 2.03 -3.35
N PRO A 149 0.72 1.55 -4.30
CA PRO A 149 1.81 2.34 -4.90
C PRO A 149 1.35 3.62 -5.59
N PHE A 150 0.13 3.65 -6.15
CA PHE A 150 -0.39 4.75 -6.95
C PHE A 150 -1.41 5.64 -6.21
N VAL A 151 -1.80 5.28 -4.99
CA VAL A 151 -2.69 6.11 -4.16
C VAL A 151 -1.84 6.98 -3.23
N PHE A 152 -1.53 8.20 -3.66
CA PHE A 152 -0.66 9.17 -2.99
C PHE A 152 0.73 8.63 -2.58
N GLY A 153 1.15 7.53 -3.22
CA GLY A 153 2.42 6.84 -2.95
C GLY A 153 3.58 7.28 -3.86
N ARG A 154 3.37 8.17 -4.82
CA ARG A 154 4.37 8.61 -5.81
C ARG A 154 4.98 7.48 -6.64
N GLY A 155 4.29 6.34 -6.72
CA GLY A 155 4.80 5.16 -7.45
C GLY A 155 4.98 5.40 -8.95
N ASN A 156 4.16 6.29 -9.56
CA ASN A 156 4.33 6.70 -10.94
C ASN A 156 5.69 7.38 -11.18
N GLU A 157 6.17 8.24 -10.28
CA GLU A 157 7.47 8.90 -10.38
C GLU A 157 8.63 7.89 -10.34
N GLU A 158 8.48 6.81 -9.53
CA GLU A 158 9.44 5.71 -9.46
C GLU A 158 9.43 4.90 -10.78
N VAL A 159 8.24 4.59 -11.32
CA VAL A 159 8.07 3.88 -12.59
C VAL A 159 8.62 4.67 -13.77
N ASP A 160 8.33 5.96 -13.84
CA ASP A 160 8.80 6.84 -14.91
C ASP A 160 10.33 6.89 -14.94
N ALA A 161 10.98 7.11 -13.78
CA ALA A 161 12.43 7.14 -13.66
C ALA A 161 13.10 5.80 -14.06
N LEU A 162 12.49 4.67 -13.71
CA LEU A 162 12.97 3.35 -14.10
C LEU A 162 12.80 3.09 -15.61
N THR A 163 11.68 3.53 -16.17
CA THR A 163 11.36 3.38 -17.59
C THR A 163 12.33 4.20 -18.47
N GLU A 164 12.67 5.43 -18.07
CA GLU A 164 13.66 6.27 -18.74
C GLU A 164 15.04 5.59 -18.83
N GLU A 165 15.39 4.78 -17.83
CA GLU A 165 16.62 4.00 -17.77
C GLU A 165 16.52 2.60 -18.44
N GLY A 166 15.38 2.28 -19.03
CA GLY A 166 15.12 1.01 -19.71
C GLY A 166 15.06 -0.21 -18.79
N ILE A 167 14.70 0.01 -17.52
CA ILE A 167 14.59 -1.06 -16.50
C ILE A 167 13.18 -1.64 -16.54
N GLU A 168 13.08 -2.98 -16.61
CA GLU A 168 11.79 -3.68 -16.53
C GLU A 168 11.13 -3.42 -15.18
N THR A 169 9.89 -2.93 -15.24
CA THR A 169 9.13 -2.56 -14.04
C THR A 169 7.75 -3.20 -14.04
N GLU A 170 7.32 -3.71 -12.89
CA GLU A 170 5.98 -4.22 -12.64
C GLU A 170 5.40 -3.52 -11.42
N VAL A 171 4.08 -3.27 -11.42
CA VAL A 171 3.36 -2.68 -10.27
C VAL A 171 2.29 -3.66 -9.80
N ILE A 172 2.33 -3.98 -8.52
CA ILE A 172 1.36 -4.85 -7.85
C ILE A 172 0.55 -3.99 -6.89
N PRO A 173 -0.78 -3.91 -7.06
CA PRO A 173 -1.64 -3.09 -6.21
C PRO A 173 -1.65 -3.59 -4.77
N GLY A 174 -1.97 -2.70 -3.85
CA GLY A 174 -2.19 -2.98 -2.44
C GLY A 174 -3.50 -2.37 -1.93
N ILE A 175 -3.97 -2.80 -0.76
CA ILE A 175 -5.17 -2.22 -0.15
C ILE A 175 -4.81 -0.87 0.45
N SER A 176 -5.36 0.20 -0.13
CA SER A 176 -5.13 1.57 0.35
C SER A 176 -5.80 1.82 1.69
N SER A 177 -5.18 2.64 2.53
CA SER A 177 -5.73 3.08 3.81
C SER A 177 -7.04 3.87 3.69
N CYS A 178 -7.33 4.48 2.54
CA CYS A 178 -8.60 5.15 2.30
C CYS A 178 -9.80 4.19 2.26
N ILE A 179 -9.56 2.91 2.08
CA ILE A 179 -10.59 1.85 2.09
C ILE A 179 -10.47 1.06 3.40
N ALA A 180 -9.31 0.50 3.71
CA ALA A 180 -9.17 -0.45 4.81
C ALA A 180 -9.35 0.19 6.20
N VAL A 181 -8.88 1.42 6.42
CA VAL A 181 -9.00 2.06 7.75
C VAL A 181 -10.45 2.37 8.10
N PRO A 182 -11.28 2.97 7.23
CA PRO A 182 -12.72 3.10 7.47
C PRO A 182 -13.41 1.75 7.67
N GLU A 183 -13.14 0.76 6.82
CA GLU A 183 -13.76 -0.56 6.86
C GLU A 183 -13.51 -1.27 8.20
N LEU A 184 -12.28 -1.26 8.70
CA LEU A 184 -11.91 -1.83 10.00
C LEU A 184 -12.54 -1.10 11.18
N ALA A 185 -12.95 0.16 11.01
CA ALA A 185 -13.73 0.94 11.97
C ALA A 185 -15.25 0.75 11.78
N GLY A 186 -15.70 -0.13 10.88
CA GLY A 186 -17.10 -0.39 10.60
C GLY A 186 -17.78 0.70 9.76
N ILE A 187 -17.01 1.56 9.08
CA ILE A 187 -17.52 2.64 8.23
C ILE A 187 -17.35 2.24 6.76
N PRO A 188 -18.43 1.94 6.04
CA PRO A 188 -18.36 1.71 4.61
C PRO A 188 -18.11 3.03 3.88
N VAL A 189 -17.14 3.07 2.94
CA VAL A 189 -16.91 4.28 2.13
C VAL A 189 -18.01 4.53 1.09
N THR A 190 -18.81 3.51 0.77
CA THR A 190 -20.04 3.60 -0.03
C THR A 190 -21.13 2.77 0.61
N GLU A 191 -22.38 3.28 0.59
CA GLU A 191 -23.53 2.57 1.12
C GLU A 191 -24.75 2.82 0.23
N ARG A 192 -25.46 1.75 -0.13
CA ARG A 192 -26.66 1.85 -1.00
C ARG A 192 -27.72 2.74 -0.34
N LYS A 193 -28.22 3.72 -1.08
CA LYS A 193 -29.19 4.75 -0.67
C LYS A 193 -28.65 5.85 0.28
N VAL A 194 -27.40 5.72 0.74
CA VAL A 194 -26.73 6.73 1.59
C VAL A 194 -25.65 7.46 0.78
N SER A 195 -24.66 6.73 0.30
CA SER A 195 -23.53 7.31 -0.43
C SER A 195 -23.20 6.47 -1.67
N ARG A 196 -23.35 7.06 -2.86
CA ARG A 196 -23.11 6.39 -4.16
C ARG A 196 -21.68 6.56 -4.67
N SER A 197 -20.95 7.46 -4.06
CA SER A 197 -19.58 7.80 -4.43
C SER A 197 -18.74 8.02 -3.19
N PHE A 198 -17.43 7.89 -3.33
CA PHE A 198 -16.50 8.39 -2.34
C PHE A 198 -15.36 9.13 -3.03
N HIS A 199 -14.86 10.16 -2.37
CA HIS A 199 -13.86 11.08 -2.87
C HIS A 199 -12.65 11.00 -1.95
N VAL A 200 -11.45 10.80 -2.50
CA VAL A 200 -10.22 10.69 -1.72
C VAL A 200 -9.31 11.85 -2.04
N MET A 201 -8.86 12.54 -1.00
CA MET A 201 -7.95 13.68 -1.11
C MET A 201 -6.77 13.52 -0.15
N THR A 202 -5.61 14.07 -0.54
CA THR A 202 -4.50 14.23 0.39
C THR A 202 -4.61 15.55 1.14
N GLY A 203 -4.46 15.52 2.47
CA GLY A 203 -4.34 16.75 3.26
C GLY A 203 -2.92 17.35 3.22
N HIS A 204 -1.96 16.66 2.61
CA HIS A 204 -0.62 17.18 2.38
C HIS A 204 -0.47 17.58 0.92
N PHE A 205 -0.35 18.88 0.69
CA PHE A 205 -0.26 19.45 -0.63
C PHE A 205 1.08 20.21 -0.79
N ALA A 206 1.77 19.94 -1.89
CA ALA A 206 3.05 20.59 -2.22
C ALA A 206 2.88 21.85 -3.11
N GLY A 207 1.64 22.28 -3.34
CA GLY A 207 1.28 23.40 -4.21
C GLY A 207 0.73 24.62 -3.46
N ASP A 208 -0.02 25.44 -4.20
CA ASP A 208 -0.67 26.63 -3.69
C ASP A 208 -1.80 26.28 -2.70
N GLU A 209 -1.81 26.90 -1.53
CA GLU A 209 -2.83 26.69 -0.48
C GLU A 209 -4.25 27.09 -0.96
N GLU A 210 -4.37 28.05 -1.88
CA GLU A 210 -5.64 28.47 -2.43
C GLU A 210 -6.27 27.41 -3.32
N SER A 211 -5.46 26.72 -4.12
CA SER A 211 -5.90 25.58 -4.92
C SER A 211 -6.44 24.43 -4.05
N LEU A 212 -5.79 24.13 -2.93
CA LEU A 212 -6.27 23.12 -1.99
C LEU A 212 -7.63 23.48 -1.39
N LYS A 213 -7.83 24.74 -1.00
CA LYS A 213 -9.13 25.21 -0.48
C LYS A 213 -10.23 25.06 -1.52
N ASP A 214 -9.97 25.48 -2.75
CA ASP A 214 -10.90 25.32 -3.87
C ASP A 214 -11.29 23.86 -4.11
N GLU A 215 -10.34 22.95 -4.01
CA GLU A 215 -10.59 21.51 -4.15
C GLU A 215 -11.45 20.98 -2.99
N ILE A 216 -11.17 21.40 -1.75
CA ILE A 216 -12.01 21.04 -0.58
C ILE A 216 -13.42 21.62 -0.73
N HIS A 217 -13.60 22.87 -1.20
CA HIS A 217 -14.91 23.46 -1.45
C HIS A 217 -15.69 22.69 -2.52
N LYS A 218 -15.04 22.29 -3.61
CA LYS A 218 -15.67 21.45 -4.64
C LYS A 218 -16.10 20.10 -4.07
N MET A 219 -15.24 19.49 -3.25
CA MET A 219 -15.53 18.22 -2.59
C MET A 219 -16.71 18.34 -1.60
N ALA A 220 -16.79 19.45 -0.85
CA ALA A 220 -17.91 19.74 0.05
C ALA A 220 -19.26 19.87 -0.66
N ALA A 221 -19.25 20.31 -1.92
CA ALA A 221 -20.45 20.44 -2.74
C ALA A 221 -20.87 19.14 -3.45
N MET A 222 -20.05 18.08 -3.39
CA MET A 222 -20.36 16.79 -4.01
C MET A 222 -21.08 15.87 -3.03
N ASP A 223 -22.07 15.13 -3.55
CA ASP A 223 -22.66 14.02 -2.80
C ASP A 223 -21.63 12.89 -2.64
N GLY A 224 -21.57 12.28 -1.46
CA GLY A 224 -20.72 11.13 -1.24
C GLY A 224 -19.96 11.19 0.08
N THR A 225 -19.09 10.19 0.27
CA THR A 225 -18.20 10.12 1.43
C THR A 225 -16.85 10.75 1.06
N CYS A 226 -16.36 11.67 1.88
CA CYS A 226 -15.05 12.28 1.69
C CYS A 226 -14.04 11.60 2.61
N VAL A 227 -12.89 11.20 2.06
CA VAL A 227 -11.79 10.56 2.80
C VAL A 227 -10.53 11.38 2.62
N PHE A 228 -9.94 11.86 3.73
CA PHE A 228 -8.69 12.61 3.69
C PHE A 228 -7.56 11.75 4.25
N LEU A 229 -6.55 11.51 3.42
CA LEU A 229 -5.28 10.89 3.81
C LEU A 229 -4.27 11.99 4.15
N MET A 230 -3.35 11.71 5.09
CA MET A 230 -2.30 12.67 5.52
C MET A 230 -2.84 14.05 5.96
N GLY A 231 -4.13 14.11 6.32
CA GLY A 231 -4.82 15.36 6.70
C GLY A 231 -4.86 15.65 8.20
N TYR A 232 -4.39 14.75 9.06
CA TYR A 232 -4.58 14.86 10.51
C TYR A 232 -4.04 16.17 11.10
N THR A 233 -2.85 16.60 10.71
CA THR A 233 -2.24 17.86 11.19
C THR A 233 -2.94 19.12 10.69
N ARG A 234 -3.80 18.97 9.70
CA ARG A 234 -4.62 20.06 9.10
C ARG A 234 -6.12 19.86 9.34
N LEU A 235 -6.50 19.04 10.32
CA LEU A 235 -7.90 18.73 10.61
C LEU A 235 -8.75 20.01 10.77
N THR A 236 -8.31 20.97 11.58
CA THR A 236 -9.00 22.25 11.78
C THR A 236 -9.22 23.02 10.48
N GLU A 237 -8.22 23.01 9.61
CA GLU A 237 -8.32 23.68 8.31
C GLU A 237 -9.29 22.94 7.38
N ILE A 238 -9.17 21.61 7.29
CA ILE A 238 -10.07 20.78 6.48
C ILE A 238 -11.51 20.98 6.91
N VAL A 239 -11.79 20.94 8.21
CA VAL A 239 -13.14 21.17 8.77
C VAL A 239 -13.67 22.55 8.39
N ARG A 240 -12.85 23.58 8.57
CA ARG A 240 -13.23 24.96 8.23
C ARG A 240 -13.54 25.10 6.73
N GLU A 241 -12.67 24.55 5.86
CA GLU A 241 -12.85 24.69 4.43
C GLU A 241 -14.02 23.84 3.89
N LEU A 242 -14.33 22.70 4.50
CA LEU A 242 -15.54 21.94 4.18
C LEU A 242 -16.81 22.76 4.51
N GLN A 243 -16.84 23.43 5.67
CA GLN A 243 -17.96 24.30 6.04
C GLN A 243 -18.05 25.53 5.12
N ASN A 244 -16.95 26.18 4.78
CA ASN A 244 -16.88 27.27 3.82
C ASN A 244 -17.38 26.84 2.43
N GLY A 245 -17.14 25.60 2.04
CA GLY A 245 -17.62 24.99 0.80
C GLY A 245 -19.10 24.57 0.82
N GLY A 246 -19.78 24.77 1.97
CA GLY A 246 -21.23 24.53 2.10
C GLY A 246 -21.63 23.24 2.79
N ALA A 247 -20.67 22.45 3.32
CA ALA A 247 -21.01 21.29 4.13
C ALA A 247 -21.72 21.71 5.43
N ALA A 248 -22.81 21.01 5.80
CA ALA A 248 -23.54 21.28 7.02
C ALA A 248 -22.67 21.04 8.27
N ALA A 249 -22.82 21.88 9.30
CA ALA A 249 -22.05 21.75 10.54
C ALA A 249 -22.30 20.41 11.26
N GLU A 250 -23.44 19.80 11.05
CA GLU A 250 -23.88 18.51 11.60
C GLU A 250 -23.39 17.31 10.77
N THR A 251 -22.73 17.52 9.62
CA THR A 251 -22.20 16.44 8.79
C THR A 251 -21.29 15.53 9.64
N PRO A 252 -21.57 14.22 9.68
CA PRO A 252 -20.80 13.28 10.49
C PRO A 252 -19.34 13.15 10.05
N VAL A 253 -18.45 13.02 11.02
CA VAL A 253 -17.00 12.88 10.81
C VAL A 253 -16.44 11.78 11.73
N ALA A 254 -15.54 10.98 11.20
CA ALA A 254 -14.70 10.09 11.98
C ALA A 254 -13.22 10.39 11.70
N VAL A 255 -12.39 10.38 12.75
CA VAL A 255 -10.93 10.42 12.64
C VAL A 255 -10.39 9.12 13.23
N ILE A 256 -9.75 8.29 12.39
CA ILE A 256 -9.48 6.89 12.67
C ILE A 256 -7.98 6.64 12.57
N HIS A 257 -7.39 6.14 13.66
CA HIS A 257 -6.07 5.55 13.69
C HIS A 257 -6.21 4.04 13.71
N GLY A 258 -5.72 3.37 12.70
CA GLY A 258 -5.68 1.91 12.66
C GLY A 258 -4.35 1.38 13.18
N THR A 259 -4.36 0.19 13.78
CA THR A 259 -3.19 -0.50 14.32
C THR A 259 -2.93 -1.82 13.60
N SER A 260 -1.71 -2.32 13.68
CA SER A 260 -1.29 -3.55 12.98
C SER A 260 -1.89 -4.83 13.55
N ASP A 261 -2.55 -4.77 14.69
CA ASP A 261 -3.30 -5.89 15.29
C ASP A 261 -4.77 -5.94 14.86
N GLY A 262 -5.18 -5.06 13.91
CA GLY A 262 -6.55 -4.96 13.43
C GLY A 262 -7.48 -4.15 14.33
N SER A 263 -7.00 -3.61 15.44
CA SER A 263 -7.76 -2.68 16.26
C SER A 263 -7.75 -1.27 15.65
N SER A 264 -8.69 -0.44 16.09
CA SER A 264 -8.72 0.97 15.72
C SER A 264 -9.04 1.85 16.93
N ARG A 265 -8.45 3.05 16.94
CA ARG A 265 -8.84 4.12 17.86
C ARG A 265 -9.47 5.21 17.03
N ALA A 266 -10.72 5.54 17.32
CA ALA A 266 -11.47 6.50 16.53
C ALA A 266 -12.15 7.55 17.40
N ALA A 267 -12.18 8.79 16.89
CA ALA A 267 -13.05 9.85 17.36
C ALA A 267 -14.18 10.03 16.36
N TYR A 268 -15.39 10.16 16.88
CA TYR A 268 -16.61 10.39 16.10
C TYR A 268 -17.24 11.70 16.56
N GLY A 269 -17.74 12.48 15.63
CA GLY A 269 -18.42 13.74 15.88
C GLY A 269 -19.02 14.29 14.60
N THR A 270 -19.29 15.58 14.59
CA THR A 270 -19.71 16.33 13.41
C THR A 270 -18.62 17.31 13.01
N LEU A 271 -18.75 18.00 11.88
CA LEU A 271 -17.82 19.08 11.52
C LEU A 271 -17.71 20.15 12.63
N LEU A 272 -18.76 20.29 13.48
CA LEU A 272 -18.74 21.21 14.61
C LEU A 272 -17.94 20.70 15.82
N THR A 273 -17.88 19.38 16.04
CA THR A 273 -17.41 18.81 17.32
C THR A 273 -16.13 17.97 17.19
N ILE A 274 -15.79 17.53 15.99
CA ILE A 274 -14.74 16.52 15.77
C ILE A 274 -13.37 16.93 16.31
N GLU A 275 -12.99 18.21 16.24
CA GLU A 275 -11.71 18.68 16.74
C GLU A 275 -11.58 18.45 18.26
N LYS A 276 -12.64 18.74 19.00
CA LYS A 276 -12.72 18.50 20.44
C LYS A 276 -12.64 17.00 20.75
N GLU A 277 -13.41 16.18 20.02
CA GLU A 277 -13.42 14.72 20.20
C GLU A 277 -12.04 14.09 19.97
N VAL A 278 -11.32 14.57 18.94
CA VAL A 278 -9.96 14.10 18.62
C VAL A 278 -8.98 14.44 19.75
N GLN A 279 -9.08 15.65 20.32
CA GLN A 279 -8.25 16.09 21.45
C GLN A 279 -8.55 15.28 22.71
N GLU A 280 -9.83 15.11 23.07
CA GLU A 280 -10.23 14.38 24.27
C GLU A 280 -9.85 12.91 24.21
N LYS A 281 -10.01 12.27 23.05
CA LYS A 281 -9.65 10.84 22.84
C LYS A 281 -8.17 10.64 22.51
N GLN A 282 -7.39 11.69 22.34
CA GLN A 282 -5.97 11.65 22.03
C GLN A 282 -5.66 10.69 20.86
N ILE A 283 -6.35 10.87 19.74
CA ILE A 283 -6.15 10.02 18.56
C ILE A 283 -4.71 10.18 18.05
N PRO A 284 -3.93 9.10 17.94
CA PRO A 284 -2.56 9.19 17.47
C PRO A 284 -2.45 9.30 15.93
N MET A 285 -1.28 9.70 15.45
CA MET A 285 -0.94 9.64 14.02
C MET A 285 -0.28 8.27 13.69
N PRO A 286 -0.39 7.81 12.44
CA PRO A 286 -1.18 8.37 11.34
C PRO A 286 -2.67 8.11 11.52
N ALA A 287 -3.53 9.00 11.00
CA ALA A 287 -4.96 8.83 11.03
C ALA A 287 -5.62 9.22 9.70
N VAL A 288 -6.76 8.59 9.41
CA VAL A 288 -7.61 8.85 8.25
C VAL A 288 -8.83 9.65 8.73
N ILE A 289 -9.22 10.68 7.99
CA ILE A 289 -10.42 11.46 8.26
C ILE A 289 -11.49 11.02 7.27
N VAL A 290 -12.69 10.67 7.77
CA VAL A 290 -13.85 10.28 6.95
C VAL A 290 -15.00 11.23 7.26
N VAL A 291 -15.60 11.82 6.24
CA VAL A 291 -16.68 12.81 6.35
C VAL A 291 -17.85 12.36 5.48
N GLY A 292 -19.06 12.37 6.04
CA GLY A 292 -20.30 12.08 5.32
C GLY A 292 -21.23 11.11 6.04
N ASP A 293 -22.40 10.88 5.47
CA ASP A 293 -23.52 10.15 6.08
C ASP A 293 -23.25 8.65 6.31
N THR A 294 -22.19 8.10 5.75
CA THR A 294 -21.76 6.72 6.05
C THR A 294 -21.11 6.59 7.42
N VAL A 295 -20.69 7.71 8.02
CA VAL A 295 -20.19 7.76 9.40
C VAL A 295 -21.36 7.75 10.35
N ARG A 296 -21.54 6.63 11.08
CA ARG A 296 -22.58 6.53 12.11
C ARG A 296 -22.01 6.98 13.45
N LEU A 297 -22.63 8.01 14.03
CA LEU A 297 -22.24 8.48 15.34
C LEU A 297 -22.67 7.46 16.40
N PRO A 298 -21.83 7.14 17.41
CA PRO A 298 -22.25 6.34 18.55
C PRO A 298 -23.42 6.98 19.28
N GLU A 299 -24.38 6.17 19.75
CA GLU A 299 -25.51 6.61 20.58
C GLU A 299 -25.05 7.14 21.95
#